data_5f1970acbdd3aabaef965d56a30b685f
#
_entry.id   5f1970acbdd3aabaef965d56a30b685f
#
_cell.length_a   1.000
_cell.length_b   1.000
_cell.length_c   1.000
_cell.angle_alpha   90.00
_cell.angle_beta   90.00
_cell.angle_gamma   90.00
#
_symmetry.space_group_name_H-M   'P 1'
#
loop_
_entity.id
_entity.type
_entity.pdbx_description
1 polymer ?
#
loop_
_entity_poly.entity_id
_entity_poly.type
_entity_poly.pdbx_seq_one_letter_code
_entity_poly.pdbx_strand_id
1 'polypeptide(L)'
;MMQLLCQLDTNDFPGWKRDFDTEASERMEAGLTLLQMWRDADSRSGVYLLFEVGNRGRAEAWLAKEQGFGGPMQAHFLETA
;
A
#
# COMPACT_ATOMS: atom_id res chain seq x y z
N MET A 1 -8.19 -0.06 -16.33
CA MET A 1 -8.30 -0.47 -14.93
C MET A 1 -7.26 0.26 -14.13
N MET A 2 -7.65 0.89 -13.03
CA MET A 2 -6.73 1.69 -12.23
C MET A 2 -6.04 0.84 -11.17
N GLN A 3 -4.77 1.07 -10.96
CA GLN A 3 -3.96 0.41 -9.95
C GLN A 3 -3.23 1.44 -9.11
N LEU A 4 -2.83 1.04 -7.92
CA LEU A 4 -2.06 1.88 -7.01
C LEU A 4 -0.78 1.15 -6.65
N LEU A 5 0.36 1.76 -6.97
CA LEU A 5 1.67 1.24 -6.59
C LEU A 5 2.19 2.04 -5.41
N CYS A 6 2.48 1.35 -4.31
CA CYS A 6 3.03 1.95 -3.10
C CYS A 6 4.44 1.44 -2.85
N GLN A 7 5.29 2.33 -2.37
CA GLN A 7 6.65 2.00 -1.94
C GLN A 7 6.88 2.57 -0.56
N LEU A 8 7.38 1.76 0.35
CA LEU A 8 7.70 2.18 1.71
C LEU A 8 8.96 1.48 2.21
N ASP A 9 9.49 1.96 3.33
CA ASP A 9 10.61 1.33 4.01
C ASP A 9 10.20 0.94 5.42
N THR A 10 10.67 -0.22 5.87
CA THR A 10 10.46 -0.67 7.25
C THR A 10 11.71 -1.41 7.74
N ASN A 11 12.08 -1.16 8.99
CA ASN A 11 13.17 -1.88 9.66
C ASN A 11 12.68 -3.15 10.36
N ASP A 12 11.37 -3.36 10.41
CA ASP A 12 10.75 -4.52 11.03
C ASP A 12 9.64 -5.03 10.14
N PHE A 13 10.01 -5.75 9.09
CA PHE A 13 9.05 -6.29 8.14
C PHE A 13 8.00 -7.21 8.81
N PRO A 14 8.37 -8.15 9.68
CA PRO A 14 7.37 -9.01 10.32
C PRO A 14 6.34 -8.22 11.13
N GLY A 15 6.77 -7.21 11.89
CA GLY A 15 5.87 -6.35 12.65
C GLY A 15 4.99 -5.51 11.75
N TRP A 16 5.58 -4.90 10.71
CA TRP A 16 4.83 -4.14 9.72
C TRP A 16 3.79 -5.00 9.01
N LYS A 17 4.16 -6.21 8.60
CA LYS A 17 3.27 -7.14 7.89
C LYS A 17 2.09 -7.55 8.76
N ARG A 18 2.32 -7.78 10.04
CA ARG A 18 1.27 -8.12 11.00
C ARG A 18 0.26 -6.98 11.12
N ASP A 19 0.74 -5.74 11.26
CA ASP A 19 -0.13 -4.57 11.33
C ASP A 19 -0.89 -4.36 10.01
N PHE A 20 -0.21 -4.55 8.90
CA PHE A 20 -0.81 -4.48 7.57
C PHE A 20 -1.96 -5.48 7.44
N ASP A 21 -1.76 -6.72 7.90
CA ASP A 21 -2.78 -7.77 7.81
C ASP A 21 -4.00 -7.46 8.69
N THR A 22 -3.81 -6.82 9.84
CA THR A 22 -4.94 -6.44 10.71
C THR A 22 -5.80 -5.34 10.11
N GLU A 23 -5.27 -4.56 9.16
CA GLU A 23 -5.96 -3.45 8.52
C GLU A 23 -6.63 -3.84 7.19
N ALA A 24 -6.76 -5.12 6.93
CA ALA A 24 -7.32 -5.61 5.66
C ALA A 24 -8.74 -5.09 5.40
N SER A 25 -9.59 -5.02 6.44
CA SER A 25 -10.96 -4.52 6.29
C SER A 25 -11.00 -3.04 5.92
N GLU A 26 -10.10 -2.23 6.45
CA GLU A 26 -10.02 -0.80 6.10
C GLU A 26 -9.64 -0.62 4.62
N ARG A 27 -8.72 -1.44 4.13
CA ARG A 27 -8.35 -1.40 2.71
C ARG A 27 -9.51 -1.83 1.82
N MET A 28 -10.26 -2.83 2.22
CA MET A 28 -11.43 -3.29 1.49
C MET A 28 -12.48 -2.17 1.39
N GLU A 29 -12.73 -1.48 2.49
CA GLU A 29 -13.65 -0.33 2.52
C GLU A 29 -13.15 0.83 1.66
N ALA A 30 -11.83 0.96 1.51
CA ALA A 30 -11.21 1.95 0.62
C ALA A 30 -11.24 1.53 -0.85
N GLY A 31 -11.81 0.38 -1.17
CA GLY A 31 -11.88 -0.13 -2.54
C GLY A 31 -10.54 -0.63 -3.06
N LEU A 32 -9.65 -1.08 -2.17
CA LEU A 32 -8.32 -1.56 -2.52
C LEU A 32 -8.24 -3.07 -2.38
N THR A 33 -7.77 -3.73 -3.44
CA THR A 33 -7.50 -5.16 -3.44
C THR A 33 -6.01 -5.38 -3.68
N LEU A 34 -5.33 -6.02 -2.73
CA LEU A 34 -3.91 -6.31 -2.88
C LEU A 34 -3.70 -7.36 -3.98
N LEU A 35 -2.95 -6.98 -5.02
CA LEU A 35 -2.61 -7.87 -6.11
C LEU A 35 -1.25 -8.51 -5.90
N GLN A 36 -0.28 -7.76 -5.38
CA GLN A 36 1.09 -8.24 -5.20
C GLN A 36 1.80 -7.43 -4.13
N MET A 37 2.68 -8.10 -3.42
CA MET A 37 3.60 -7.50 -2.46
C MET A 37 5.00 -8.00 -2.76
N TRP A 38 5.97 -7.08 -2.78
CA TRP A 38 7.39 -7.43 -2.99
C TRP A 38 8.23 -6.83 -1.88
N ARG A 39 9.29 -7.51 -1.54
CA ARG A 39 10.42 -6.93 -0.81
C ARG A 39 11.50 -6.61 -1.83
N ASP A 40 12.18 -5.47 -1.65
CA ASP A 40 13.27 -5.09 -2.53
C ASP A 40 14.40 -6.13 -2.43
N ALA A 41 14.86 -6.62 -3.57
CA ALA A 41 15.90 -7.66 -3.61
C ALA A 41 17.27 -7.13 -3.17
N ASP A 42 17.48 -5.81 -3.32
CA ASP A 42 18.76 -5.17 -3.02
C ASP A 42 18.75 -4.35 -1.73
N SER A 43 17.58 -4.20 -1.10
CA SER A 43 17.42 -3.41 0.13
C SER A 43 16.50 -4.14 1.10
N ARG A 44 16.97 -4.38 2.31
CA ARG A 44 16.18 -5.11 3.32
C ARG A 44 14.97 -4.33 3.81
N SER A 45 14.97 -3.01 3.66
CA SER A 45 13.89 -2.16 4.16
C SER A 45 12.79 -1.90 3.15
N GLY A 46 13.07 -2.07 1.85
CA GLY A 46 12.13 -1.71 0.81
C GLY A 46 10.96 -2.69 0.68
N VAL A 47 9.74 -2.15 0.62
CA VAL A 47 8.51 -2.92 0.40
C VAL A 47 7.72 -2.25 -0.71
N TYR A 48 7.22 -3.03 -1.65
CA TYR A 48 6.39 -2.56 -2.76
C TYR A 48 5.05 -3.27 -2.71
N LEU A 49 3.97 -2.51 -2.90
CA LEU A 49 2.60 -3.02 -2.88
C LEU A 49 1.89 -2.59 -4.15
N LEU A 50 1.18 -3.52 -4.77
CA LEU A 50 0.33 -3.22 -5.91
C LEU A 50 -1.12 -3.55 -5.56
N PHE A 51 -1.99 -2.55 -5.68
CA PHE A 51 -3.43 -2.71 -5.44
C PHE A 51 -4.24 -2.46 -6.70
N GLU A 52 -5.34 -3.18 -6.85
CA GLU A 52 -6.40 -2.79 -7.76
C GLU A 52 -7.28 -1.76 -7.06
N VAL A 53 -7.66 -0.68 -7.77
CA VAL A 53 -8.42 0.44 -7.20
C VAL A 53 -9.84 0.43 -7.75
N GLY A 54 -10.81 0.20 -6.87
CA GLY A 54 -12.23 0.28 -7.22
C GLY A 54 -12.80 1.69 -7.09
N ASN A 55 -12.23 2.52 -6.22
CA ASN A 55 -12.67 3.90 -6.01
C ASN A 55 -11.47 4.78 -5.64
N ARG A 56 -11.08 5.63 -6.57
CA ARG A 56 -9.91 6.50 -6.37
C ARG A 56 -10.05 7.45 -5.19
N GLY A 57 -11.21 8.07 -5.02
CA GLY A 57 -11.43 9.01 -3.92
C GLY A 57 -11.24 8.37 -2.55
N ARG A 58 -11.76 7.15 -2.37
CA ARG A 58 -11.59 6.39 -1.13
C ARG A 58 -10.14 5.95 -0.95
N ALA A 59 -9.47 5.57 -2.01
CA ALA A 59 -8.06 5.19 -1.96
C ALA A 59 -7.18 6.38 -1.58
N GLU A 60 -7.45 7.57 -2.12
CA GLU A 60 -6.75 8.80 -1.75
C GLU A 60 -6.93 9.14 -0.28
N ALA A 61 -8.14 9.00 0.26
CA ALA A 61 -8.42 9.22 1.68
C ALA A 61 -7.67 8.22 2.57
N TRP A 62 -7.61 6.96 2.16
CA TRP A 62 -6.84 5.94 2.87
C TRP A 62 -5.34 6.26 2.88
N LEU A 63 -4.79 6.68 1.73
CA LEU A 63 -3.38 7.07 1.63
C LEU A 63 -3.06 8.25 2.56
N ALA A 64 -3.92 9.26 2.62
CA ALA A 64 -3.71 10.41 3.49
C ALA A 64 -3.66 9.98 4.96
N LYS A 65 -4.52 9.05 5.35
CA LYS A 65 -4.55 8.51 6.70
C LYS A 65 -3.27 7.72 7.01
N GLU A 66 -2.84 6.84 6.09
CA GLU A 66 -1.64 6.02 6.28
C GLU A 66 -0.37 6.85 6.36
N GLN A 67 -0.25 7.88 5.52
CA GLN A 67 0.91 8.77 5.54
C GLN A 67 1.00 9.55 6.86
N GLY A 68 -0.13 9.82 7.50
CA GLY A 68 -0.17 10.48 8.79
C GLY A 68 0.31 9.59 9.94
N PHE A 69 0.22 8.27 9.81
CA PHE A 69 0.53 7.32 10.89
C PHE A 69 1.77 6.48 10.62
N GLY A 70 2.04 6.15 9.39
CA GLY A 70 3.04 5.13 9.02
C GLY A 70 4.37 5.66 8.51
N GLY A 71 4.60 6.96 8.51
CA GLY A 71 5.80 7.54 7.91
C GLY A 71 5.68 7.71 6.40
N PRO A 72 6.76 8.13 5.72
CA PRO A 72 6.70 8.45 4.30
C PRO A 72 6.45 7.20 3.45
N MET A 73 5.41 7.27 2.63
CA MET A 73 5.09 6.24 1.65
C MET A 73 4.91 6.93 0.30
N GLN A 74 5.61 6.44 -0.73
CA GLN A 74 5.41 6.90 -2.09
C GLN A 74 4.28 6.11 -2.71
N ALA A 75 3.37 6.81 -3.40
CA ALA A 75 2.21 6.19 -4.00
C ALA A 75 1.96 6.78 -5.38
N HIS A 76 1.65 5.90 -6.33
CA HIS A 76 1.37 6.29 -7.71
C HIS A 76 0.10 5.60 -8.18
N PHE A 77 -0.87 6.38 -8.64
CA PHE A 77 -2.03 5.82 -9.34
C PHE A 77 -1.65 5.58 -10.79
N LEU A 78 -1.89 4.36 -11.25
CA LEU A 78 -1.50 3.91 -12.58
C LEU A 78 -2.73 3.40 -13.32
N GLU A 79 -2.75 3.63 -14.63
CA GLU A 79 -3.76 3.04 -15.51
C GLU A 79 -3.07 2.11 -16.49
N THR A 80 -3.74 1.02 -16.82
CA THR A 80 -3.23 0.09 -17.83
C THR A 80 -3.11 0.81 -19.18
N ALA A 81 -1.94 0.74 -19.76
CA ALA A 81 -1.66 1.40 -21.04
C ALA A 81 -2.24 0.64 -22.23
#